data_35321124c1a50b533cc87e079c81d1a2
#
_entry.id   35321124c1a50b533cc87e079c81d1a2
#
_cell.length_a   1.000
_cell.length_b   1.000
_cell.length_c   1.000
_cell.angle_alpha   90.00
_cell.angle_beta   90.00
_cell.angle_gamma   90.00
#
_symmetry.space_group_name_H-M   'P 1'
#
loop_
_entity.id
_entity.type
_entity.pdbx_description
1 polymer ?
#
loop_
_entity_poly.entity_id
_entity_poly.type
_entity_poly.pdbx_seq_one_letter_code
_entity_poly.pdbx_strand_id
1 'polypeptide(L)'
;GSSRYTASEALKLFREQMGDDRIVAVVISHAHVDHYGGIEGLIGAEDVADASLPLDEQIASGKTAIIVPQGFADAVMKENILVGTAMKRRAIYQYGSFLPYSEQGRLSVGIGLTAVQGGTGYLAPTYEVTDTLFETEIDGVKAVFQLTPGTESPAEMNTYFPDKQALWMAENCTGTMHNLYTLRGAEVRDANDWARYITQAQTLFSDAEVVFQSHNWPHWGADVVQEYLTNTAAVYKFIHDQTLLYINQGYTATEIAATIELPEALDKVWYTRQYYGTLRHNVRAVYQKYMGWYDANPVHLNELEPSEYAKKLVEYLGDPEKVLEQARADYE
;
A
#
# COMPACT_ATOMS: atom_id res chain seq x y z
N GLY A 1 8.73 -0.36 10.20
CA GLY A 1 9.68 0.74 9.96
C GLY A 1 10.40 0.59 8.63
N SER A 2 10.61 1.70 7.93
CA SER A 2 11.14 1.69 6.55
C SER A 2 12.65 1.41 6.47
N SER A 3 13.39 1.55 7.58
CA SER A 3 14.83 1.27 7.62
C SER A 3 15.27 0.79 9.00
N ARG A 4 16.43 0.14 9.05
CA ARG A 4 17.07 -0.26 10.32
C ARG A 4 17.29 0.95 11.24
N TYR A 5 17.73 2.06 10.68
CA TYR A 5 17.97 3.29 11.43
C TYR A 5 16.70 3.84 12.05
N THR A 6 15.63 4.03 11.26
CA THR A 6 14.37 4.58 11.79
C THR A 6 13.71 3.67 12.80
N ALA A 7 13.79 2.34 12.60
CA ALA A 7 13.27 1.38 13.56
C ALA A 7 14.04 1.38 14.89
N SER A 8 15.37 1.44 14.84
CA SER A 8 16.19 1.49 16.06
C SER A 8 16.00 2.79 16.84
N GLU A 9 15.89 3.93 16.17
CA GLU A 9 15.62 5.21 16.86
C GLU A 9 14.21 5.26 17.46
N ALA A 10 13.20 4.68 16.77
CA ALA A 10 11.86 4.56 17.33
C ALA A 10 11.84 3.65 18.55
N LEU A 11 12.51 2.49 18.50
CA LEU A 11 12.64 1.58 19.65
C LEU A 11 13.36 2.24 20.84
N LYS A 12 14.43 2.99 20.56
CA LYS A 12 15.15 3.73 21.59
C LYS A 12 14.25 4.75 22.29
N LEU A 13 13.51 5.55 21.51
CA LEU A 13 12.56 6.51 22.07
C LEU A 13 11.46 5.82 22.89
N PHE A 14 10.95 4.69 22.40
CA PHE A 14 9.96 3.90 23.13
C PHE A 14 10.52 3.42 24.48
N ARG A 15 11.73 2.85 24.49
CA ARG A 15 12.38 2.36 25.70
C ARG A 15 12.67 3.45 26.72
N GLU A 16 13.05 4.64 26.26
CA GLU A 16 13.24 5.82 27.13
C GLU A 16 11.96 6.24 27.86
N GLN A 17 10.79 6.00 27.26
CA GLN A 17 9.50 6.43 27.82
C GLN A 17 8.72 5.32 28.51
N MET A 18 8.84 4.08 28.05
CA MET A 18 7.98 2.98 28.45
C MET A 18 8.72 1.85 29.20
N GLY A 19 10.03 1.84 29.15
CA GLY A 19 10.87 0.80 29.74
C GLY A 19 11.57 -0.07 28.70
N ASP A 20 12.63 -0.76 29.15
CA ASP A 20 13.51 -1.56 28.30
C ASP A 20 13.12 -3.05 28.35
N ASP A 21 11.92 -3.37 28.00
CA ASP A 21 11.43 -4.73 27.94
C ASP A 21 11.85 -5.45 26.65
N ARG A 22 11.91 -6.78 26.74
CA ARG A 22 12.20 -7.65 25.61
C ARG A 22 11.08 -7.54 24.54
N ILE A 23 11.45 -7.56 23.26
CA ILE A 23 10.49 -7.72 22.17
C ILE A 23 10.09 -9.20 22.11
N VAL A 24 8.84 -9.50 22.43
CA VAL A 24 8.28 -10.86 22.46
C VAL A 24 7.88 -11.32 21.07
N ALA A 25 7.27 -10.42 20.30
CA ALA A 25 6.89 -10.67 18.91
C ALA A 25 7.03 -9.42 18.05
N VAL A 26 7.24 -9.63 16.75
CA VAL A 26 7.13 -8.61 15.69
C VAL A 26 6.02 -9.05 14.77
N VAL A 27 4.94 -8.26 14.70
CA VAL A 27 3.84 -8.47 13.77
C VAL A 27 4.06 -7.59 12.54
N ILE A 28 4.14 -8.19 11.38
CA ILE A 28 4.30 -7.49 10.10
C ILE A 28 2.98 -7.60 9.32
N SER A 29 2.39 -6.45 9.02
CA SER A 29 1.09 -6.39 8.37
C SER A 29 1.10 -6.90 6.94
N HIS A 30 2.16 -6.63 6.16
CA HIS A 30 2.24 -6.99 4.75
C HIS A 30 3.67 -6.92 4.18
N ALA A 31 3.81 -7.26 2.89
CA ALA A 31 5.08 -7.60 2.26
C ALA A 31 5.85 -6.41 1.65
N HIS A 32 5.44 -5.16 1.88
CA HIS A 32 6.20 -4.00 1.39
C HIS A 32 7.36 -3.65 2.30
N VAL A 33 8.46 -3.21 1.69
CA VAL A 33 9.75 -3.04 2.37
C VAL A 33 9.73 -1.99 3.49
N ASP A 34 8.89 -0.97 3.39
CA ASP A 34 8.73 0.07 4.40
C ASP A 34 8.00 -0.41 5.67
N HIS A 35 7.41 -1.61 5.64
CA HIS A 35 6.76 -2.23 6.80
C HIS A 35 7.62 -3.30 7.47
N TYR A 36 8.44 -4.05 6.74
CA TYR A 36 9.32 -5.06 7.32
C TYR A 36 10.82 -4.68 7.33
N GLY A 37 11.24 -3.76 6.45
CA GLY A 37 12.66 -3.48 6.19
C GLY A 37 13.44 -2.93 7.39
N GLY A 38 12.76 -2.48 8.43
CA GLY A 38 13.38 -2.03 9.68
C GLY A 38 13.63 -3.11 10.73
N ILE A 39 13.23 -4.36 10.48
CA ILE A 39 13.22 -5.42 11.51
C ILE A 39 14.57 -5.64 12.18
N GLU A 40 15.68 -5.59 11.43
CA GLU A 40 17.03 -5.73 12.00
C GLU A 40 17.49 -4.50 12.81
N GLY A 41 16.70 -3.44 12.87
CA GLY A 41 16.85 -2.33 13.82
C GLY A 41 16.15 -2.57 15.15
N LEU A 42 15.34 -3.62 15.24
CA LEU A 42 14.59 -4.01 16.44
C LEU A 42 15.21 -5.21 17.14
N ILE A 43 15.59 -6.25 16.37
CA ILE A 43 16.11 -7.54 16.88
C ILE A 43 17.25 -8.04 15.99
N GLY A 44 18.14 -8.85 16.57
CA GLY A 44 19.16 -9.60 15.84
C GLY A 44 18.63 -10.96 15.36
N ALA A 45 19.35 -11.58 14.43
CA ALA A 45 19.01 -12.92 13.94
C ALA A 45 19.07 -13.98 15.06
N GLU A 46 19.94 -13.77 16.04
CA GLU A 46 20.10 -14.61 17.22
C GLU A 46 18.91 -14.55 18.18
N ASP A 47 18.08 -13.49 18.08
CA ASP A 47 16.88 -13.31 18.93
C ASP A 47 15.64 -13.98 18.36
N VAL A 48 15.69 -14.41 17.09
CA VAL A 48 14.54 -14.99 16.39
C VAL A 48 14.18 -16.36 16.95
N ALA A 49 12.88 -16.61 17.18
CA ALA A 49 12.36 -17.87 17.67
C ALA A 49 12.50 -19.00 16.64
N ASP A 50 12.48 -20.24 17.11
CA ASP A 50 12.50 -21.43 16.26
C ASP A 50 11.14 -21.61 15.58
N ALA A 51 11.13 -21.48 14.25
CA ALA A 51 9.92 -21.61 13.42
C ALA A 51 9.30 -23.02 13.41
N SER A 52 9.99 -24.03 13.93
CA SER A 52 9.44 -25.38 14.06
C SER A 52 8.49 -25.55 15.26
N LEU A 53 8.52 -24.58 16.20
CA LEU A 53 7.68 -24.58 17.38
C LEU A 53 6.28 -23.98 17.11
N PRO A 54 5.23 -24.41 17.81
CA PRO A 54 3.96 -23.71 17.86
C PRO A 54 4.13 -22.25 18.34
N LEU A 55 3.21 -21.34 17.94
CA LEU A 55 3.33 -19.93 18.24
C LEU A 55 3.42 -19.62 19.75
N ASP A 56 2.62 -20.27 20.55
CA ASP A 56 2.62 -20.15 22.01
C ASP A 56 3.97 -20.57 22.63
N GLU A 57 4.58 -21.63 22.13
CA GLU A 57 5.92 -22.06 22.54
C GLU A 57 7.00 -21.07 22.07
N GLN A 58 6.87 -20.50 20.86
CA GLN A 58 7.77 -19.44 20.38
C GLN A 58 7.73 -18.22 21.33
N ILE A 59 6.53 -17.75 21.70
CA ILE A 59 6.30 -16.62 22.61
C ILE A 59 6.91 -16.90 23.99
N ALA A 60 6.75 -18.13 24.50
CA ALA A 60 7.29 -18.54 25.80
C ALA A 60 8.79 -18.83 25.80
N SER A 61 9.43 -18.98 24.64
CA SER A 61 10.82 -19.44 24.50
C SER A 61 11.89 -18.47 24.98
N GLY A 62 11.53 -17.21 25.25
CA GLY A 62 12.50 -16.14 25.52
C GLY A 62 13.10 -15.51 24.24
N LYS A 63 12.66 -15.96 23.05
CA LYS A 63 13.01 -15.42 21.74
C LYS A 63 11.86 -14.59 21.15
N THR A 64 12.05 -14.00 20.00
CA THR A 64 11.07 -13.15 19.35
C THR A 64 10.38 -13.88 18.19
N ALA A 65 9.06 -14.05 18.26
CA ALA A 65 8.27 -14.56 17.16
C ALA A 65 8.12 -13.48 16.06
N ILE A 66 8.22 -13.88 14.78
CA ILE A 66 7.95 -13.01 13.63
C ILE A 66 6.68 -13.50 12.94
N ILE A 67 5.59 -12.77 13.16
CA ILE A 67 4.25 -13.13 12.72
C ILE A 67 3.88 -12.34 11.47
N VAL A 68 3.48 -13.04 10.41
CA VAL A 68 3.18 -12.45 9.09
C VAL A 68 1.89 -13.04 8.51
N PRO A 69 1.22 -12.38 7.55
CA PRO A 69 0.11 -12.98 6.80
C PRO A 69 0.61 -14.07 5.85
N GLN A 70 -0.26 -15.02 5.55
CA GLN A 70 -0.01 -16.09 4.58
C GLN A 70 0.47 -15.54 3.23
N GLY A 71 1.52 -16.15 2.69
CA GLY A 71 2.12 -15.78 1.41
C GLY A 71 3.06 -14.58 1.46
N PHE A 72 3.40 -14.10 2.67
CA PHE A 72 4.30 -12.95 2.86
C PHE A 72 5.65 -13.14 2.18
N ALA A 73 6.32 -14.28 2.39
CA ALA A 73 7.66 -14.53 1.85
C ALA A 73 7.65 -14.54 0.31
N ASP A 74 6.62 -15.15 -0.30
CA ASP A 74 6.46 -15.18 -1.76
C ASP A 74 6.24 -13.78 -2.34
N ALA A 75 5.44 -12.95 -1.68
CA ALA A 75 5.21 -11.57 -2.09
C ALA A 75 6.49 -10.72 -1.99
N VAL A 76 7.24 -10.84 -0.90
CA VAL A 76 8.56 -10.20 -0.75
C VAL A 76 9.52 -10.61 -1.86
N MET A 77 9.59 -11.90 -2.20
CA MET A 77 10.44 -12.43 -3.27
C MET A 77 10.04 -11.89 -4.64
N LYS A 78 8.76 -11.87 -4.96
CA LYS A 78 8.26 -11.35 -6.25
C LYS A 78 8.66 -9.90 -6.46
N GLU A 79 8.38 -9.03 -5.50
CA GLU A 79 8.62 -7.60 -5.65
C GLU A 79 10.09 -7.20 -5.56
N ASN A 80 10.84 -7.78 -4.62
CA ASN A 80 12.20 -7.29 -4.34
C ASN A 80 13.30 -8.04 -5.08
N ILE A 81 13.06 -9.27 -5.54
CA ILE A 81 14.05 -10.09 -6.23
C ILE A 81 13.71 -10.24 -7.71
N LEU A 82 12.52 -10.79 -8.05
CA LEU A 82 12.23 -11.11 -9.46
C LEU A 82 12.17 -9.85 -10.33
N VAL A 83 11.54 -8.78 -9.88
CA VAL A 83 11.40 -7.52 -10.63
C VAL A 83 12.01 -6.31 -9.91
N GLY A 84 12.69 -6.53 -8.81
CA GLY A 84 13.17 -5.48 -7.90
C GLY A 84 14.06 -4.42 -8.57
N THR A 85 14.91 -4.79 -9.55
CA THR A 85 15.72 -3.83 -10.29
C THR A 85 14.87 -2.88 -11.13
N ALA A 86 13.85 -3.39 -11.82
CA ALA A 86 12.93 -2.58 -12.60
C ALA A 86 12.08 -1.67 -11.69
N MET A 87 11.55 -2.22 -10.60
CA MET A 87 10.77 -1.46 -9.63
C MET A 87 11.58 -0.34 -8.98
N LYS A 88 12.83 -0.57 -8.59
CA LYS A 88 13.72 0.48 -8.04
C LYS A 88 13.94 1.63 -9.02
N ARG A 89 14.15 1.36 -10.31
CA ARG A 89 14.29 2.39 -11.33
C ARG A 89 12.99 3.21 -11.48
N ARG A 90 11.84 2.56 -11.50
CA ARG A 90 10.53 3.22 -11.63
C ARG A 90 10.15 4.00 -10.36
N ALA A 91 10.55 3.52 -9.19
CA ALA A 91 10.35 4.21 -7.91
C ALA A 91 11.03 5.60 -7.87
N ILE A 92 12.15 5.79 -8.59
CA ILE A 92 12.81 7.09 -8.71
C ILE A 92 11.84 8.15 -9.25
N TYR A 93 11.03 7.78 -10.25
CA TYR A 93 10.01 8.67 -10.83
C TYR A 93 8.80 8.81 -9.93
N GLN A 94 8.30 7.70 -9.37
CA GLN A 94 7.13 7.73 -8.50
C GLN A 94 7.31 8.61 -7.27
N TYR A 95 8.48 8.56 -6.64
CA TYR A 95 8.78 9.29 -5.41
C TYR A 95 9.61 10.56 -5.62
N GLY A 96 9.92 10.89 -6.86
CA GLY A 96 10.73 12.07 -7.16
C GLY A 96 12.11 12.06 -6.49
N SER A 97 12.80 10.90 -6.45
CA SER A 97 14.02 10.69 -5.63
C SER A 97 15.17 11.63 -5.96
N PHE A 98 15.18 12.24 -7.15
CA PHE A 98 16.18 13.22 -7.58
C PHE A 98 15.74 14.68 -7.35
N LEU A 99 14.51 14.91 -6.93
CA LEU A 99 14.06 16.25 -6.60
C LEU A 99 14.67 16.72 -5.27
N PRO A 100 14.87 18.03 -5.08
CA PRO A 100 15.38 18.56 -3.81
C PRO A 100 14.37 18.32 -2.68
N TYR A 101 14.86 18.28 -1.46
CA TYR A 101 14.01 18.24 -0.27
C TYR A 101 13.50 19.65 0.01
N SER A 102 12.35 19.98 -0.59
CA SER A 102 11.71 21.29 -0.52
C SER A 102 10.20 21.16 -0.76
N GLU A 103 9.45 22.21 -0.56
CA GLU A 103 8.00 22.27 -0.81
C GLU A 103 7.63 21.95 -2.27
N GLN A 104 8.45 22.37 -3.24
CA GLN A 104 8.27 22.07 -4.66
C GLN A 104 8.88 20.73 -5.09
N GLY A 105 9.58 20.07 -4.20
CA GLY A 105 10.25 18.79 -4.46
C GLY A 105 9.64 17.62 -3.70
N ARG A 106 10.47 16.90 -2.94
CA ARG A 106 10.09 15.66 -2.26
C ARG A 106 9.94 15.82 -0.74
N LEU A 107 9.32 16.89 -0.25
CA LEU A 107 9.00 17.03 1.17
C LEU A 107 7.98 15.94 1.60
N SER A 108 7.03 15.64 0.73
CA SER A 108 6.05 14.56 0.89
C SER A 108 6.06 13.64 -0.32
N VAL A 109 5.73 12.37 -0.11
CA VAL A 109 5.52 11.37 -1.17
C VAL A 109 4.04 11.02 -1.35
N GLY A 110 3.15 11.84 -0.81
CA GLY A 110 1.69 11.71 -0.95
C GLY A 110 1.02 10.81 0.09
N ILE A 111 1.75 9.85 0.64
CA ILE A 111 1.30 8.93 1.70
C ILE A 111 1.98 9.23 3.04
N GLY A 112 2.84 10.21 3.06
CA GLY A 112 3.59 10.64 4.24
C GLY A 112 4.83 11.44 3.85
N LEU A 113 5.70 11.68 4.82
CA LEU A 113 6.99 12.31 4.57
C LEU A 113 7.91 11.37 3.77
N THR A 114 8.90 11.95 3.09
CA THR A 114 9.86 11.17 2.33
C THR A 114 10.60 10.17 3.22
N ALA A 115 10.86 8.96 2.69
CA ALA A 115 11.56 7.91 3.43
C ALA A 115 12.98 8.32 3.82
N VAL A 116 13.36 8.07 5.07
CA VAL A 116 14.73 8.25 5.56
C VAL A 116 15.59 7.09 5.08
N GLN A 117 16.80 7.37 4.62
CA GLN A 117 17.78 6.34 4.26
C GLN A 117 18.36 5.71 5.53
N GLY A 118 18.73 4.44 5.51
CA GLY A 118 19.30 3.76 6.69
C GLY A 118 19.47 2.26 6.52
N GLY A 119 19.35 1.77 5.29
CA GLY A 119 19.43 0.34 4.97
C GLY A 119 18.17 -0.43 5.37
N THR A 120 17.91 -1.50 4.66
CA THR A 120 16.80 -2.42 4.94
C THR A 120 17.35 -3.80 5.34
N GLY A 121 16.58 -4.53 6.14
CA GLY A 121 16.87 -5.89 6.57
C GLY A 121 15.71 -6.82 6.29
N TYR A 122 15.97 -8.10 6.39
CA TYR A 122 14.98 -9.16 6.31
C TYR A 122 15.35 -10.28 7.27
N LEU A 123 14.43 -10.62 8.14
CA LEU A 123 14.50 -11.83 8.94
C LEU A 123 13.36 -12.75 8.53
N ALA A 124 13.64 -14.04 8.42
CA ALA A 124 12.63 -15.01 8.00
C ALA A 124 11.49 -15.06 9.02
N PRO A 125 10.23 -15.05 8.57
CA PRO A 125 9.07 -15.23 9.45
C PRO A 125 9.15 -16.56 10.20
N THR A 126 8.65 -16.57 11.44
CA THR A 126 8.56 -17.80 12.23
C THR A 126 7.14 -18.35 12.32
N TYR A 127 6.14 -17.52 11.99
CA TYR A 127 4.74 -17.91 12.00
C TYR A 127 3.96 -17.20 10.91
N GLU A 128 3.22 -17.96 10.08
CA GLU A 128 2.27 -17.42 9.11
C GLU A 128 0.84 -17.60 9.63
N VAL A 129 0.09 -16.49 9.66
CA VAL A 129 -1.36 -16.52 9.91
C VAL A 129 -2.04 -17.00 8.64
N THR A 130 -2.64 -18.18 8.69
CA THR A 130 -3.30 -18.85 7.55
C THR A 130 -4.82 -18.77 7.58
N ASP A 131 -5.39 -18.51 8.76
CA ASP A 131 -6.82 -18.44 8.97
C ASP A 131 -7.24 -16.99 9.31
N THR A 132 -8.29 -16.52 8.65
CA THR A 132 -8.90 -15.24 9.03
C THR A 132 -9.59 -15.38 10.39
N LEU A 133 -9.55 -14.33 11.21
CA LEU A 133 -10.00 -14.32 12.60
C LEU A 133 -9.20 -15.28 13.51
N PHE A 134 -7.95 -15.55 13.15
CA PHE A 134 -7.03 -16.23 14.06
C PHE A 134 -6.81 -15.39 15.31
N GLU A 135 -7.07 -15.98 16.47
CA GLU A 135 -6.91 -15.35 17.77
C GLU A 135 -5.69 -15.92 18.50
N THR A 136 -4.93 -15.05 19.13
CA THR A 136 -3.79 -15.45 19.97
C THR A 136 -3.59 -14.44 21.10
N GLU A 137 -2.79 -14.83 22.08
CA GLU A 137 -2.32 -13.95 23.15
C GLU A 137 -0.80 -13.82 23.09
N ILE A 138 -0.32 -12.59 22.97
CA ILE A 138 1.10 -12.27 22.89
C ILE A 138 1.47 -11.49 24.14
N ASP A 139 2.18 -12.12 25.08
CA ASP A 139 2.61 -11.52 26.34
C ASP A 139 1.47 -10.83 27.13
N GLY A 140 0.33 -11.50 27.23
CA GLY A 140 -0.86 -10.98 27.91
C GLY A 140 -1.70 -10.01 27.08
N VAL A 141 -1.35 -9.76 25.81
CA VAL A 141 -2.12 -8.92 24.90
C VAL A 141 -2.85 -9.81 23.89
N LYS A 142 -4.17 -9.77 23.90
CA LYS A 142 -4.98 -10.48 22.91
C LYS A 142 -4.91 -9.79 21.56
N ALA A 143 -4.76 -10.58 20.52
CA ALA A 143 -4.76 -10.15 19.13
C ALA A 143 -5.63 -11.04 18.26
N VAL A 144 -6.43 -10.42 17.40
CA VAL A 144 -7.29 -11.09 16.39
C VAL A 144 -6.84 -10.60 15.01
N PHE A 145 -6.49 -11.53 14.13
CA PHE A 145 -6.00 -11.22 12.79
C PHE A 145 -7.08 -11.43 11.74
N GLN A 146 -7.30 -10.43 10.89
CA GLN A 146 -8.14 -10.54 9.71
C GLN A 146 -7.25 -10.53 8.46
N LEU A 147 -7.17 -11.64 7.73
CA LEU A 147 -6.47 -11.69 6.45
C LEU A 147 -7.22 -10.88 5.39
N THR A 148 -6.48 -10.06 4.64
CA THR A 148 -6.99 -9.16 3.60
C THR A 148 -6.17 -9.26 2.30
N PRO A 149 -5.98 -10.48 1.75
CA PRO A 149 -5.13 -10.68 0.58
C PRO A 149 -5.65 -9.93 -0.66
N GLY A 150 -4.72 -9.41 -1.47
CA GLY A 150 -5.05 -8.74 -2.72
C GLY A 150 -5.58 -7.31 -2.56
N THR A 151 -5.48 -6.75 -1.36
CA THR A 151 -5.77 -5.34 -1.08
C THR A 151 -4.54 -4.48 -1.38
N GLU A 152 -3.93 -3.79 -0.41
CA GLU A 152 -2.73 -2.99 -0.62
C GLU A 152 -1.55 -3.88 -1.03
N SER A 153 -1.47 -5.08 -0.46
CA SER A 153 -0.47 -6.11 -0.78
C SER A 153 -1.15 -7.45 -1.11
N PRO A 154 -0.50 -8.33 -1.91
CA PRO A 154 -0.98 -9.70 -2.11
C PRO A 154 -1.13 -10.48 -0.81
N ALA A 155 -0.27 -10.20 0.17
CA ALA A 155 -0.28 -10.78 1.50
C ALA A 155 -0.37 -9.65 2.54
N GLU A 156 -1.56 -9.47 3.10
CA GLU A 156 -1.82 -8.42 4.09
C GLU A 156 -2.81 -8.89 5.15
N MET A 157 -2.73 -8.31 6.35
CA MET A 157 -3.64 -8.55 7.45
C MET A 157 -3.85 -7.31 8.31
N ASN A 158 -5.09 -7.13 8.76
CA ASN A 158 -5.47 -6.22 9.84
C ASN A 158 -5.32 -6.93 11.17
N THR A 159 -5.14 -6.17 12.26
CA THR A 159 -5.04 -6.71 13.62
C THR A 159 -5.93 -5.94 14.57
N TYR A 160 -6.78 -6.64 15.31
CA TYR A 160 -7.61 -6.07 16.37
C TYR A 160 -7.09 -6.49 17.74
N PHE A 161 -7.05 -5.55 18.67
CA PHE A 161 -6.66 -5.74 20.07
C PHE A 161 -7.88 -5.56 20.97
N PRO A 162 -8.63 -6.63 21.30
CA PRO A 162 -9.92 -6.53 22.01
C PRO A 162 -9.81 -5.79 23.36
N ASP A 163 -8.80 -6.13 24.16
CA ASP A 163 -8.61 -5.53 25.50
C ASP A 163 -8.25 -4.01 25.44
N LYS A 164 -7.91 -3.51 24.26
CA LYS A 164 -7.59 -2.09 24.00
C LYS A 164 -8.61 -1.41 23.12
N GLN A 165 -9.61 -2.14 22.59
CA GLN A 165 -10.56 -1.67 21.57
C GLN A 165 -9.84 -0.94 20.42
N ALA A 166 -8.68 -1.45 20.03
CA ALA A 166 -7.78 -0.83 19.08
C ALA A 166 -7.66 -1.67 17.81
N LEU A 167 -7.99 -1.08 16.67
CA LEU A 167 -7.96 -1.70 15.35
C LEU A 167 -6.80 -1.15 14.52
N TRP A 168 -5.83 -2.00 14.21
CA TRP A 168 -4.78 -1.69 13.24
C TRP A 168 -5.20 -2.14 11.84
N MET A 169 -5.47 -1.19 10.97
CA MET A 169 -5.92 -1.42 9.60
C MET A 169 -4.76 -1.58 8.61
N ALA A 170 -3.59 -1.93 9.08
CA ALA A 170 -2.40 -2.13 8.23
C ALA A 170 -2.19 -0.96 7.26
N GLU A 171 -2.29 -1.18 5.95
CA GLU A 171 -2.34 -0.14 4.94
C GLU A 171 -3.67 -0.11 4.16
N ASN A 172 -4.65 -0.90 4.61
CA ASN A 172 -6.00 -0.87 4.05
C ASN A 172 -6.71 0.49 4.25
N CYS A 173 -6.29 1.26 5.26
CA CYS A 173 -6.66 2.65 5.47
C CYS A 173 -5.38 3.46 5.67
N THR A 174 -5.25 4.64 5.06
CA THR A 174 -3.98 5.39 5.04
C THR A 174 -4.12 6.90 5.25
N GLY A 175 -5.33 7.40 5.54
CA GLY A 175 -5.56 8.85 5.66
C GLY A 175 -5.37 9.63 4.34
N THR A 176 -5.35 8.93 3.22
CA THR A 176 -5.35 9.43 1.84
C THR A 176 -5.94 8.35 0.94
N MET A 177 -6.39 8.71 -0.26
CA MET A 177 -6.74 7.71 -1.27
C MET A 177 -5.46 6.95 -1.67
N HIS A 178 -5.47 5.63 -1.48
CA HIS A 178 -4.36 4.80 -1.93
C HIS A 178 -4.46 4.48 -3.43
N ASN A 179 -3.34 4.19 -4.07
CA ASN A 179 -3.36 3.72 -5.44
C ASN A 179 -3.74 2.24 -5.52
N LEU A 180 -4.54 1.88 -6.53
CA LEU A 180 -4.88 0.48 -6.85
C LEU A 180 -3.84 -0.17 -7.77
N TYR A 181 -3.00 0.64 -8.39
CA TYR A 181 -1.80 0.24 -9.12
C TYR A 181 -0.69 1.25 -8.83
N THR A 182 0.41 0.79 -8.30
CA THR A 182 1.55 1.67 -8.00
C THR A 182 2.45 1.83 -9.22
N LEU A 183 2.90 3.06 -9.50
CA LEU A 183 3.67 3.37 -10.71
C LEU A 183 5.05 2.68 -10.75
N ARG A 184 5.63 2.34 -9.60
CA ARG A 184 6.85 1.53 -9.54
C ARG A 184 6.66 0.14 -10.13
N GLY A 185 5.45 -0.39 -10.08
CA GLY A 185 5.07 -1.73 -10.50
C GLY A 185 4.56 -2.56 -9.32
N ALA A 186 3.47 -3.24 -9.52
CA ALA A 186 2.88 -4.23 -8.61
C ALA A 186 1.79 -5.00 -9.35
N GLU A 187 1.30 -6.08 -8.75
CA GLU A 187 0.03 -6.66 -9.16
C GLU A 187 -1.10 -5.66 -8.94
N VAL A 188 -2.09 -5.64 -9.83
CA VAL A 188 -3.24 -4.73 -9.68
C VAL A 188 -4.07 -5.16 -8.48
N ARG A 189 -4.28 -4.23 -7.55
CA ARG A 189 -5.04 -4.43 -6.32
C ARG A 189 -6.53 -4.53 -6.61
N ASP A 190 -7.24 -5.27 -5.77
CA ASP A 190 -8.69 -5.46 -5.93
C ASP A 190 -9.50 -4.43 -5.14
N ALA A 191 -10.04 -3.43 -5.83
CA ALA A 191 -10.84 -2.39 -5.18
C ALA A 191 -12.11 -2.92 -4.52
N ASN A 192 -12.74 -3.96 -5.09
CA ASN A 192 -13.93 -4.56 -4.51
C ASN A 192 -13.60 -5.36 -3.25
N ASP A 193 -12.56 -6.17 -3.29
CA ASP A 193 -12.09 -6.89 -2.12
C ASP A 193 -11.57 -5.95 -1.04
N TRP A 194 -10.90 -4.88 -1.43
CA TRP A 194 -10.46 -3.85 -0.48
C TRP A 194 -11.64 -3.23 0.27
N ALA A 195 -12.66 -2.78 -0.45
CA ALA A 195 -13.88 -2.26 0.16
C ALA A 195 -14.59 -3.30 1.04
N ARG A 196 -14.63 -4.57 0.58
CA ARG A 196 -15.23 -5.69 1.30
C ARG A 196 -14.53 -5.96 2.62
N TYR A 197 -13.19 -6.01 2.64
CA TYR A 197 -12.44 -6.28 3.87
C TYR A 197 -12.53 -5.14 4.88
N ILE A 198 -12.55 -3.87 4.43
CA ILE A 198 -12.79 -2.75 5.33
C ILE A 198 -14.20 -2.82 5.95
N THR A 199 -15.22 -3.13 5.15
CA THR A 199 -16.61 -3.30 5.63
C THR A 199 -16.73 -4.49 6.58
N GLN A 200 -16.00 -5.58 6.33
CA GLN A 200 -15.93 -6.72 7.26
C GLN A 200 -15.28 -6.31 8.58
N ALA A 201 -14.14 -5.59 8.55
CA ALA A 201 -13.48 -5.10 9.75
C ALA A 201 -14.41 -4.22 10.59
N GLN A 202 -15.16 -3.32 9.94
CA GLN A 202 -16.14 -2.45 10.56
C GLN A 202 -17.23 -3.24 11.33
N THR A 203 -17.65 -4.38 10.79
CA THR A 203 -18.66 -5.24 11.42
C THR A 203 -18.06 -6.12 12.52
N LEU A 204 -16.92 -6.75 12.24
CA LEU A 204 -16.27 -7.70 13.15
C LEU A 204 -15.72 -7.03 14.41
N PHE A 205 -15.23 -5.80 14.27
CA PHE A 205 -14.57 -5.03 15.31
C PHE A 205 -15.35 -3.75 15.62
N SER A 206 -16.67 -3.88 15.72
CA SER A 206 -17.61 -2.77 15.87
C SER A 206 -17.49 -2.00 17.18
N ASP A 207 -16.81 -2.58 18.16
CA ASP A 207 -16.50 -1.99 19.47
C ASP A 207 -15.13 -1.26 19.50
N ALA A 208 -14.45 -1.11 18.35
CA ALA A 208 -13.21 -0.38 18.27
C ALA A 208 -13.39 1.11 18.62
N GLU A 209 -12.60 1.59 19.59
CA GLU A 209 -12.55 2.98 20.05
C GLU A 209 -11.42 3.76 19.38
N VAL A 210 -10.44 3.06 18.82
CA VAL A 210 -9.35 3.66 18.06
C VAL A 210 -9.04 2.82 16.82
N VAL A 211 -8.84 3.50 15.69
CA VAL A 211 -8.26 2.92 14.48
C VAL A 211 -6.94 3.59 14.18
N PHE A 212 -5.94 2.78 13.84
CA PHE A 212 -4.64 3.26 13.43
C PHE A 212 -4.12 2.45 12.23
N GLN A 213 -3.19 3.01 11.52
CA GLN A 213 -2.66 2.46 10.28
C GLN A 213 -1.16 2.71 10.17
N SER A 214 -0.55 2.11 9.16
CA SER A 214 0.91 2.18 8.96
C SER A 214 1.39 3.56 8.49
N HIS A 215 0.50 4.35 7.86
CA HIS A 215 0.76 5.71 7.40
C HIS A 215 -0.27 6.69 7.97
N ASN A 216 0.18 7.93 8.24
CA ASN A 216 -0.62 9.01 8.82
C ASN A 216 -1.05 8.76 10.29
N TRP A 217 -2.05 9.49 10.74
CA TRP A 217 -2.41 9.59 12.15
C TRP A 217 -3.55 8.65 12.54
N PRO A 218 -3.55 8.13 13.77
CA PRO A 218 -4.70 7.40 14.32
C PRO A 218 -5.96 8.27 14.43
N HIS A 219 -7.12 7.61 14.49
CA HIS A 219 -8.42 8.23 14.73
C HIS A 219 -9.04 7.64 15.99
N TRP A 220 -9.62 8.48 16.85
CA TRP A 220 -10.18 8.09 18.14
C TRP A 220 -11.68 8.39 18.22
N GLY A 221 -12.42 7.54 18.93
CA GLY A 221 -13.85 7.58 19.14
C GLY A 221 -14.61 6.64 18.21
N ALA A 222 -15.51 5.82 18.77
CA ALA A 222 -16.23 4.79 18.05
C ALA A 222 -16.95 5.32 16.79
N ASP A 223 -17.65 6.46 16.91
CA ASP A 223 -18.35 7.07 15.76
C ASP A 223 -17.38 7.52 14.67
N VAL A 224 -16.21 8.06 15.05
CA VAL A 224 -15.17 8.50 14.11
C VAL A 224 -14.55 7.28 13.41
N VAL A 225 -14.29 6.19 14.14
CA VAL A 225 -13.81 4.93 13.59
C VAL A 225 -14.80 4.39 12.56
N GLN A 226 -16.08 4.34 12.89
CA GLN A 226 -17.13 3.86 11.99
C GLN A 226 -17.24 4.73 10.73
N GLU A 227 -17.22 6.04 10.87
CA GLU A 227 -17.25 6.98 9.74
C GLU A 227 -16.01 6.83 8.84
N TYR A 228 -14.82 6.73 9.44
CA TYR A 228 -13.56 6.57 8.73
C TYR A 228 -13.54 5.30 7.86
N LEU A 229 -13.94 4.16 8.43
CA LEU A 229 -14.02 2.90 7.72
C LEU A 229 -15.10 2.93 6.63
N THR A 230 -16.27 3.48 6.92
CA THR A 230 -17.37 3.62 5.94
C THR A 230 -16.95 4.43 4.72
N ASN A 231 -16.39 5.61 4.92
CA ASN A 231 -16.00 6.49 3.82
C ASN A 231 -14.83 5.90 3.01
N THR A 232 -13.87 5.27 3.67
CA THR A 232 -12.73 4.62 2.99
C THR A 232 -13.20 3.45 2.13
N ALA A 233 -14.07 2.58 2.66
CA ALA A 233 -14.66 1.48 1.88
C ALA A 233 -15.50 2.01 0.71
N ALA A 234 -16.30 3.07 0.93
CA ALA A 234 -17.18 3.64 -0.07
C ALA A 234 -16.42 4.20 -1.29
N VAL A 235 -15.25 4.83 -1.08
CA VAL A 235 -14.42 5.33 -2.19
C VAL A 235 -13.96 4.20 -3.09
N TYR A 236 -13.39 3.12 -2.55
CA TYR A 236 -12.94 1.98 -3.37
C TYR A 236 -14.10 1.26 -4.04
N LYS A 237 -15.22 1.09 -3.32
CA LYS A 237 -16.42 0.48 -3.90
C LYS A 237 -16.99 1.32 -5.04
N PHE A 238 -17.06 2.64 -4.88
CA PHE A 238 -17.47 3.56 -5.93
C PHE A 238 -16.58 3.46 -7.17
N ILE A 239 -15.26 3.53 -6.98
CA ILE A 239 -14.28 3.43 -8.08
C ILE A 239 -14.46 2.12 -8.83
N HIS A 240 -14.60 1.01 -8.12
CA HIS A 240 -14.82 -0.30 -8.71
C HIS A 240 -16.12 -0.34 -9.53
N ASP A 241 -17.25 -0.06 -8.88
CA ASP A 241 -18.57 -0.26 -9.49
C ASP A 241 -18.81 0.69 -10.68
N GLN A 242 -18.41 1.96 -10.55
CA GLN A 242 -18.56 2.90 -11.65
C GLN A 242 -17.65 2.56 -12.83
N THR A 243 -16.43 2.09 -12.56
CA THR A 243 -15.55 1.64 -13.65
C THR A 243 -16.16 0.47 -14.39
N LEU A 244 -16.71 -0.54 -13.69
CA LEU A 244 -17.38 -1.67 -14.34
C LEU A 244 -18.63 -1.25 -15.13
N LEU A 245 -19.40 -0.29 -14.61
CA LEU A 245 -20.54 0.26 -15.32
C LEU A 245 -20.13 0.86 -16.68
N TYR A 246 -19.10 1.70 -16.71
CA TYR A 246 -18.59 2.30 -17.93
C TYR A 246 -17.94 1.29 -18.87
N ILE A 247 -17.19 0.30 -18.35
CA ILE A 247 -16.65 -0.80 -19.16
C ILE A 247 -17.79 -1.50 -19.93
N ASN A 248 -18.91 -1.83 -19.26
CA ASN A 248 -20.05 -2.48 -19.87
C ASN A 248 -20.83 -1.58 -20.85
N GLN A 249 -20.62 -0.27 -20.78
CA GLN A 249 -21.13 0.70 -21.78
C GLN A 249 -20.18 0.89 -22.96
N GLY A 250 -19.03 0.22 -22.98
CA GLY A 250 -18.07 0.24 -24.08
C GLY A 250 -16.99 1.34 -23.99
N TYR A 251 -16.85 2.01 -22.84
CA TYR A 251 -15.82 3.03 -22.65
C TYR A 251 -14.44 2.41 -22.46
N THR A 252 -13.43 3.04 -23.02
CA THR A 252 -12.02 2.71 -22.78
C THR A 252 -11.55 3.25 -21.42
N ALA A 253 -10.41 2.74 -20.91
CA ALA A 253 -9.82 3.20 -19.66
C ALA A 253 -9.55 4.72 -19.64
N THR A 254 -9.17 5.29 -20.79
CA THR A 254 -8.87 6.72 -20.92
C THR A 254 -10.15 7.56 -20.88
N GLU A 255 -11.21 7.12 -21.57
CA GLU A 255 -12.50 7.80 -21.58
C GLU A 255 -13.15 7.77 -20.19
N ILE A 256 -13.13 6.63 -19.51
CA ILE A 256 -13.64 6.54 -18.14
C ILE A 256 -12.87 7.50 -17.22
N ALA A 257 -11.53 7.46 -17.26
CA ALA A 257 -10.68 8.33 -16.44
C ALA A 257 -10.88 9.85 -16.71
N ALA A 258 -11.36 10.21 -17.90
CA ALA A 258 -11.66 11.59 -18.25
C ALA A 258 -13.07 12.04 -17.79
N THR A 259 -13.99 11.09 -17.61
CA THR A 259 -15.42 11.36 -17.39
C THR A 259 -15.85 11.19 -15.94
N ILE A 260 -15.23 10.24 -15.22
CA ILE A 260 -15.66 9.88 -13.87
C ILE A 260 -15.33 10.98 -12.85
N GLU A 261 -16.28 11.27 -11.97
CA GLU A 261 -16.12 12.21 -10.85
C GLU A 261 -16.59 11.55 -9.56
N LEU A 262 -15.93 11.87 -8.44
CA LEU A 262 -16.40 11.43 -7.12
C LEU A 262 -17.69 12.16 -6.77
N PRO A 263 -18.67 11.48 -6.16
CA PRO A 263 -19.81 12.14 -5.55
C PRO A 263 -19.35 13.16 -4.51
N GLU A 264 -20.04 14.28 -4.40
CA GLU A 264 -19.70 15.36 -3.48
C GLU A 264 -19.49 14.88 -2.03
N ALA A 265 -20.27 13.90 -1.59
CA ALA A 265 -20.16 13.31 -0.25
C ALA A 265 -18.81 12.61 -0.02
N LEU A 266 -18.21 12.00 -1.03
CA LEU A 266 -16.89 11.35 -0.96
C LEU A 266 -15.76 12.33 -1.26
N ASP A 267 -15.95 13.26 -2.20
CA ASP A 267 -14.93 14.23 -2.58
C ASP A 267 -14.58 15.22 -1.43
N LYS A 268 -15.52 15.49 -0.53
CA LYS A 268 -15.30 16.35 0.64
C LYS A 268 -14.54 15.67 1.79
N VAL A 269 -14.40 14.35 1.79
CA VAL A 269 -13.75 13.60 2.86
C VAL A 269 -12.25 13.87 2.83
N TRP A 270 -11.71 14.45 3.90
CA TRP A 270 -10.32 14.92 3.92
C TRP A 270 -9.30 13.78 3.95
N TYR A 271 -9.60 12.63 4.57
CA TYR A 271 -8.73 11.47 4.70
C TYR A 271 -8.81 10.49 3.51
N THR A 272 -9.56 10.82 2.47
CA THR A 272 -9.57 10.10 1.18
C THR A 272 -9.15 11.00 0.02
N ARG A 273 -8.42 12.08 0.30
CA ARG A 273 -7.88 12.99 -0.71
C ARG A 273 -6.89 12.30 -1.64
N GLN A 274 -6.80 12.80 -2.86
CA GLN A 274 -6.05 12.21 -3.97
C GLN A 274 -4.57 12.63 -3.96
N TYR A 275 -3.87 12.40 -2.85
CA TYR A 275 -2.45 12.78 -2.70
C TYR A 275 -1.50 11.68 -3.15
N TYR A 276 -1.86 10.40 -2.99
CA TYR A 276 -1.04 9.24 -3.33
C TYR A 276 -1.66 8.41 -4.46
N GLY A 277 -2.89 7.92 -4.29
CA GLY A 277 -3.73 7.46 -5.36
C GLY A 277 -4.57 8.59 -5.94
N THR A 278 -5.06 8.44 -7.16
CA THR A 278 -6.02 9.35 -7.77
C THR A 278 -7.14 8.59 -8.43
N LEU A 279 -8.32 9.20 -8.50
CA LEU A 279 -9.50 8.63 -9.16
C LEU A 279 -9.15 8.17 -10.59
N ARG A 280 -8.49 9.01 -11.36
CA ARG A 280 -8.12 8.73 -12.75
C ARG A 280 -7.19 7.53 -12.92
N HIS A 281 -6.21 7.39 -12.04
CA HIS A 281 -5.28 6.26 -12.08
C HIS A 281 -5.91 4.99 -11.52
N ASN A 282 -6.71 5.10 -10.47
CA ASN A 282 -7.40 3.97 -9.87
C ASN A 282 -8.45 3.35 -10.81
N VAL A 283 -9.16 4.17 -11.59
CA VAL A 283 -10.05 3.71 -12.66
C VAL A 283 -9.29 2.88 -13.70
N ARG A 284 -8.13 3.36 -14.15
CA ARG A 284 -7.29 2.61 -15.09
C ARG A 284 -6.79 1.30 -14.50
N ALA A 285 -6.53 1.27 -13.20
CA ALA A 285 -6.13 0.06 -12.49
C ALA A 285 -7.26 -0.97 -12.47
N VAL A 286 -8.49 -0.56 -12.12
CA VAL A 286 -9.68 -1.44 -12.17
C VAL A 286 -9.91 -1.93 -13.59
N TYR A 287 -9.85 -1.04 -14.59
CA TYR A 287 -9.97 -1.45 -15.99
C TYR A 287 -8.96 -2.53 -16.37
N GLN A 288 -7.69 -2.30 -16.06
CA GLN A 288 -6.62 -3.26 -16.36
C GLN A 288 -6.82 -4.60 -15.66
N LYS A 289 -7.33 -4.60 -14.42
CA LYS A 289 -7.60 -5.83 -13.68
C LYS A 289 -8.60 -6.74 -14.40
N TYR A 290 -9.64 -6.16 -15.00
CA TYR A 290 -10.69 -6.92 -15.67
C TYR A 290 -10.43 -7.15 -17.15
N MET A 291 -9.87 -6.15 -17.86
CA MET A 291 -9.73 -6.12 -19.32
C MET A 291 -8.30 -6.36 -19.81
N GLY A 292 -7.30 -6.26 -18.92
CA GLY A 292 -5.89 -6.32 -19.32
C GLY A 292 -5.39 -5.01 -19.93
N TRP A 293 -4.22 -5.08 -20.58
CA TRP A 293 -3.53 -3.91 -21.13
C TRP A 293 -4.10 -3.42 -22.46
N TYR A 294 -4.79 -4.29 -23.20
CA TYR A 294 -5.29 -3.98 -24.54
C TYR A 294 -6.63 -3.23 -24.48
N ASP A 295 -6.70 -2.09 -25.14
CA ASP A 295 -7.85 -1.19 -25.14
C ASP A 295 -8.89 -1.45 -26.25
N ALA A 296 -8.78 -2.62 -26.93
CA ALA A 296 -9.59 -3.02 -28.07
C ALA A 296 -9.43 -2.17 -29.35
N ASN A 297 -8.46 -1.24 -29.39
CA ASN A 297 -8.12 -0.52 -30.61
C ASN A 297 -7.02 -1.27 -31.38
N PRO A 298 -7.28 -1.78 -32.62
CA PRO A 298 -6.28 -2.53 -33.38
C PRO A 298 -4.97 -1.77 -33.64
N VAL A 299 -5.01 -0.44 -33.65
CA VAL A 299 -3.82 0.41 -33.82
C VAL A 299 -2.84 0.21 -32.64
N HIS A 300 -3.35 0.01 -31.43
CA HIS A 300 -2.54 -0.18 -30.23
C HIS A 300 -2.13 -1.65 -29.98
N LEU A 301 -2.66 -2.60 -30.77
CA LEU A 301 -2.32 -4.01 -30.62
C LEU A 301 -0.86 -4.31 -31.03
N ASN A 302 -0.38 -3.63 -32.07
CA ASN A 302 0.94 -3.85 -32.65
C ASN A 302 1.55 -2.51 -33.08
N GLU A 303 1.82 -1.66 -32.11
CA GLU A 303 2.41 -0.34 -32.33
C GLU A 303 3.86 -0.45 -32.87
N LEU A 304 4.28 0.57 -33.62
CA LEU A 304 5.68 0.72 -33.97
C LEU A 304 6.53 0.92 -32.71
N GLU A 305 7.75 0.46 -32.77
CA GLU A 305 8.73 0.75 -31.71
C GLU A 305 8.83 2.30 -31.51
N PRO A 306 8.95 2.80 -30.26
CA PRO A 306 8.82 4.24 -29.97
C PRO A 306 9.72 5.15 -30.79
N SER A 307 10.98 4.75 -31.09
CA SER A 307 11.87 5.56 -31.91
C SER A 307 11.50 5.57 -33.39
N GLU A 308 10.96 4.47 -33.90
CA GLU A 308 10.43 4.40 -35.28
C GLU A 308 9.14 5.18 -35.42
N TYR A 309 8.25 5.10 -34.42
CA TYR A 309 7.04 5.89 -34.36
C TYR A 309 7.37 7.40 -34.35
N ALA A 310 8.31 7.83 -33.52
CA ALA A 310 8.72 9.21 -33.43
C ALA A 310 9.28 9.75 -34.77
N LYS A 311 10.11 8.96 -35.47
CA LYS A 311 10.62 9.31 -36.81
C LYS A 311 9.48 9.52 -37.81
N LYS A 312 8.55 8.56 -37.86
CA LYS A 312 7.38 8.65 -38.73
C LYS A 312 6.52 9.85 -38.42
N LEU A 313 6.28 10.13 -37.14
CA LEU A 313 5.50 11.28 -36.71
C LEU A 313 6.14 12.60 -37.13
N VAL A 314 7.46 12.76 -36.96
CA VAL A 314 8.20 13.95 -37.43
C VAL A 314 8.15 14.07 -38.95
N GLU A 315 8.26 12.97 -39.72
CA GLU A 315 8.06 12.97 -41.16
C GLU A 315 6.69 13.50 -41.56
N TYR A 316 5.59 13.10 -40.89
CA TYR A 316 4.24 13.59 -41.14
C TYR A 316 4.03 15.06 -40.76
N LEU A 317 4.69 15.51 -39.67
CA LEU A 317 4.63 16.91 -39.23
C LEU A 317 5.47 17.85 -40.13
N GLY A 318 6.43 17.33 -40.86
CA GLY A 318 7.13 17.95 -41.98
C GLY A 318 8.34 18.80 -41.58
N ASP A 319 8.30 19.56 -40.53
CA ASP A 319 9.38 20.47 -40.12
C ASP A 319 9.80 20.26 -38.65
N PRO A 320 10.96 19.60 -38.40
CA PRO A 320 11.41 19.34 -37.05
C PRO A 320 11.64 20.60 -36.20
N GLU A 321 12.05 21.72 -36.82
CA GLU A 321 12.30 22.97 -36.08
C GLU A 321 11.00 23.57 -35.58
N LYS A 322 9.93 23.54 -36.36
CA LYS A 322 8.59 23.96 -35.93
C LYS A 322 8.02 23.09 -34.84
N VAL A 323 8.26 21.78 -34.89
CA VAL A 323 7.85 20.85 -33.81
C VAL A 323 8.54 21.21 -32.51
N LEU A 324 9.84 21.52 -32.55
CA LEU A 324 10.61 21.94 -31.36
C LEU A 324 10.17 23.32 -30.84
N GLU A 325 9.88 24.25 -31.73
CA GLU A 325 9.36 25.58 -31.36
C GLU A 325 8.01 25.46 -30.66
N GLN A 326 7.08 24.68 -31.23
CA GLN A 326 5.78 24.41 -30.61
C GLN A 326 5.92 23.71 -29.27
N ALA A 327 6.76 22.69 -29.17
CA ALA A 327 6.98 21.97 -27.92
C ALA A 327 7.54 22.86 -26.80
N ARG A 328 8.38 23.85 -27.14
CA ARG A 328 8.87 24.85 -26.17
C ARG A 328 7.74 25.77 -25.72
N ALA A 329 6.92 26.25 -26.65
CA ALA A 329 5.78 27.11 -26.33
C ALA A 329 4.73 26.38 -25.46
N ASP A 330 4.52 25.08 -25.68
CA ASP A 330 3.60 24.27 -24.88
C ASP A 330 4.15 23.96 -23.47
N TYR A 331 5.47 24.03 -23.29
CA TYR A 331 6.13 23.78 -21.99
C TYR A 331 6.16 25.04 -21.10
N GLU A 332 6.25 26.24 -21.66
CA GLU A 332 6.21 27.53 -20.94
C GLU A 332 4.79 27.89 -20.46
#